data_9dc224acad9de90a286505e0a6b98078
#
_entry.id   9dc224acad9de90a286505e0a6b98078
#
_cell.length_a   1.000
_cell.length_b   1.000
_cell.length_c   1.000
_cell.angle_alpha   90.00
_cell.angle_beta   90.00
_cell.angle_gamma   90.00
#
_symmetry.space_group_name_H-M   'P 1'
#
loop_
_entity.id
_entity.type
_entity.pdbx_description
1 polymer ?
#
loop_
_entity_poly.entity_id
_entity_poly.type
_entity_poly.pdbx_seq_one_letter_code
_entity_poly.pdbx_strand_id
1 'polypeptide(L)'
;EEPKTDGPKTDDPKPEEPKTNDEKVEQPKQENIQVPVAQVNDAIFKTSEKMLQDGIESDWVALGLSRSGKNVPIEAKLNYVKSVTEKVEKRINRFSATDLARTIIMMNAMQADPTKVGEHNLVQKLYESDKVNSVTGYTFALLAFDTKKYEVPVNSKWNRVALVDALLNSQHTDGGWTYDSASSKDSASSVDVTGMVLSALAPYQEREDVKTAVEKAVAYLYKEQLENGGFSADGQENSNSVAQAIIGLSLVKDVDQNRLHKAVQNLLSYQLPNGEFKWLPSDQNGSGMATEQALLALLQFKDLEKSIYDWSNVSVPEIDKKPNVDSENVVVEKEVTEQPEEQKQVQQETKDDNLKVVVDNEPVKSKKSGNGSTLPKTGASSHSAATEVGMGVLCIASAYVLWRRKAA
;
A
#
# COMPACT_ATOMS: atom_id res chain seq x y z
N GLU A 1 -4.11 0.21 108.56
CA GLU A 1 -2.70 0.29 108.14
C GLU A 1 -2.39 -0.84 107.21
N GLU A 2 -2.33 -0.59 105.96
CA GLU A 2 -1.88 -1.57 104.97
C GLU A 2 -0.55 -1.11 104.36
N PRO A 3 0.40 -1.98 104.10
CA PRO A 3 1.70 -1.58 103.57
C PRO A 3 1.71 -1.41 102.07
N LYS A 4 2.37 -0.39 101.63
CA LYS A 4 2.67 -0.08 100.22
C LYS A 4 3.64 -1.12 99.63
N THR A 5 3.29 -1.73 98.53
CA THR A 5 4.22 -2.53 97.73
C THR A 5 4.60 -1.73 96.47
N ASP A 6 5.90 -1.40 96.34
CA ASP A 6 6.52 -0.84 95.14
C ASP A 6 6.67 -1.96 94.12
N GLY A 7 6.05 -1.76 92.95
CA GLY A 7 6.24 -2.60 91.77
C GLY A 7 7.29 -1.98 90.79
N PRO A 8 8.06 -2.77 90.07
CA PRO A 8 9.14 -2.30 89.21
C PRO A 8 8.64 -1.59 87.96
N LYS A 9 9.25 -0.48 87.60
CA LYS A 9 9.08 0.23 86.35
C LYS A 9 9.64 -0.59 85.24
N THR A 10 8.76 -0.98 84.25
CA THR A 10 9.17 -1.48 82.98
C THR A 10 9.26 -0.28 82.01
N ASP A 11 10.43 -0.01 81.47
CA ASP A 11 10.66 0.92 80.39
C ASP A 11 10.19 0.23 79.07
N ASP A 12 9.05 0.65 78.55
CA ASP A 12 8.62 0.28 77.19
C ASP A 12 9.39 1.10 76.18
N PRO A 13 10.00 0.48 75.17
CA PRO A 13 10.64 1.21 74.07
C PRO A 13 9.59 1.88 73.17
N LYS A 14 9.77 3.17 72.97
CA LYS A 14 9.01 4.01 72.07
C LYS A 14 9.01 3.41 70.63
N PRO A 15 7.87 3.29 69.94
CA PRO A 15 7.86 2.83 68.56
C PRO A 15 8.62 3.81 67.67
N GLU A 16 9.62 3.31 66.90
CA GLU A 16 10.26 4.04 65.81
C GLU A 16 9.26 4.22 64.67
N GLU A 17 9.06 5.46 64.26
CA GLU A 17 8.30 5.79 63.02
C GLU A 17 9.00 5.18 61.80
N PRO A 18 8.28 4.57 60.88
CA PRO A 18 8.88 4.05 59.66
C PRO A 18 9.43 5.19 58.82
N LYS A 19 10.73 5.20 58.58
CA LYS A 19 11.37 6.07 57.57
C LYS A 19 10.81 5.71 56.20
N THR A 20 9.93 6.56 55.69
CA THR A 20 9.54 6.53 54.28
C THR A 20 10.77 6.87 53.43
N ASN A 21 11.37 5.86 52.85
CA ASN A 21 12.30 6.03 51.74
C ASN A 21 11.44 6.46 50.54
N ASP A 22 11.32 7.74 50.29
CA ASP A 22 10.88 8.30 49.02
C ASP A 22 12.00 8.04 47.99
N GLU A 23 12.16 6.79 47.55
CA GLU A 23 12.78 6.50 46.28
C GLU A 23 11.84 7.04 45.22
N LYS A 24 12.16 8.24 44.72
CA LYS A 24 11.63 8.73 43.43
C LYS A 24 11.93 7.65 42.40
N VAL A 25 10.93 6.84 42.09
CA VAL A 25 10.95 6.02 40.89
C VAL A 25 11.02 7.00 39.73
N GLU A 26 12.22 7.24 39.22
CA GLU A 26 12.39 7.94 37.93
C GLU A 26 11.64 7.15 36.89
N GLN A 27 10.53 7.70 36.39
CA GLN A 27 9.86 7.17 35.23
C GLN A 27 10.90 7.11 34.13
N PRO A 28 11.01 5.97 33.37
CA PRO A 28 11.96 5.87 32.30
C PRO A 28 11.70 7.03 31.33
N LYS A 29 12.73 7.82 31.06
CA LYS A 29 12.69 8.89 30.07
C LYS A 29 12.21 8.28 28.76
N GLN A 30 11.02 8.65 28.33
CA GLN A 30 10.49 8.24 27.04
C GLN A 30 11.45 8.79 25.96
N GLU A 31 12.22 7.90 25.34
CA GLU A 31 13.10 8.29 24.23
C GLU A 31 12.23 8.89 23.11
N ASN A 32 12.54 10.13 22.77
CA ASN A 32 11.86 10.79 21.63
C ASN A 32 12.42 10.22 20.32
N ILE A 33 11.78 9.20 19.78
CA ILE A 33 12.18 8.52 18.55
C ILE A 33 11.69 9.37 17.38
N GLN A 34 12.64 9.82 16.56
CA GLN A 34 12.35 10.51 15.31
C GLN A 34 13.10 9.86 14.15
N VAL A 35 12.38 9.42 13.14
CA VAL A 35 12.98 8.95 11.89
C VAL A 35 13.32 10.17 11.03
N PRO A 36 14.60 10.32 10.60
CA PRO A 36 14.98 11.44 9.74
C PRO A 36 14.23 11.42 8.40
N VAL A 37 13.71 12.56 7.97
CA VAL A 37 13.02 12.72 6.68
C VAL A 37 13.91 12.25 5.52
N ALA A 38 15.21 12.48 5.60
CA ALA A 38 16.17 12.05 4.59
C ALA A 38 16.18 10.51 4.44
N GLN A 39 16.07 9.75 5.53
CA GLN A 39 16.03 8.29 5.51
C GLN A 39 14.75 7.78 4.85
N VAL A 40 13.61 8.39 5.16
CA VAL A 40 12.32 8.06 4.52
C VAL A 40 12.37 8.35 3.02
N ASN A 41 12.91 9.50 2.63
CA ASN A 41 13.05 9.88 1.23
C ASN A 41 13.99 8.93 0.45
N ASP A 42 15.10 8.50 1.06
CA ASP A 42 16.03 7.53 0.45
C ASP A 42 15.35 6.18 0.25
N ALA A 43 14.60 5.72 1.26
CA ALA A 43 13.84 4.47 1.16
C ALA A 43 12.78 4.53 0.04
N ILE A 44 11.98 5.60 -0.01
CA ILE A 44 11.01 5.83 -1.10
C ILE A 44 11.73 5.86 -2.45
N PHE A 45 12.87 6.56 -2.55
CA PHE A 45 13.62 6.67 -3.79
C PHE A 45 14.07 5.29 -4.30
N LYS A 46 14.74 4.49 -3.46
CA LYS A 46 15.24 3.16 -3.82
C LYS A 46 14.11 2.21 -4.23
N THR A 47 13.03 2.20 -3.46
CA THR A 47 11.89 1.32 -3.73
C THR A 47 11.18 1.71 -5.02
N SER A 48 10.91 2.99 -5.23
CA SER A 48 10.27 3.45 -6.45
C SER A 48 11.16 3.30 -7.70
N GLU A 49 12.50 3.42 -7.57
CA GLU A 49 13.43 3.08 -8.66
C GLU A 49 13.33 1.61 -9.03
N LYS A 50 13.37 0.72 -8.04
CA LYS A 50 13.23 -0.72 -8.28
C LYS A 50 11.93 -1.05 -8.98
N MET A 51 10.80 -0.54 -8.47
CA MET A 51 9.49 -0.75 -9.09
C MET A 51 9.39 -0.20 -10.51
N LEU A 52 10.02 0.96 -10.77
CA LEU A 52 10.02 1.55 -12.11
C LEU A 52 10.84 0.70 -13.10
N GLN A 53 11.93 0.09 -12.65
CA GLN A 53 12.73 -0.83 -13.45
C GLN A 53 11.98 -2.14 -13.75
N ASP A 54 11.24 -2.67 -12.78
CA ASP A 54 10.44 -3.89 -12.94
C ASP A 54 9.17 -3.66 -13.80
N GLY A 55 8.68 -2.43 -13.83
CA GLY A 55 7.45 -2.06 -14.56
C GLY A 55 6.21 -1.98 -13.67
N ILE A 56 5.08 -1.59 -14.27
CA ILE A 56 3.80 -1.49 -13.55
C ILE A 56 3.08 -2.83 -13.58
N GLU A 57 3.42 -3.71 -12.65
CA GLU A 57 2.91 -5.09 -12.61
C GLU A 57 1.61 -5.23 -11.82
N SER A 58 1.31 -4.28 -10.92
CA SER A 58 0.12 -4.31 -10.07
C SER A 58 -0.54 -2.94 -9.92
N ASP A 59 -1.78 -2.96 -9.41
CA ASP A 59 -2.52 -1.75 -9.06
C ASP A 59 -1.76 -0.94 -7.98
N TRP A 60 -1.13 -1.61 -7.02
CA TRP A 60 -0.42 -0.95 -5.92
C TRP A 60 0.92 -0.34 -6.35
N VAL A 61 1.64 -1.00 -7.28
CA VAL A 61 2.81 -0.40 -7.96
C VAL A 61 2.39 0.86 -8.70
N ALA A 62 1.26 0.82 -9.44
CA ALA A 62 0.71 1.97 -10.14
C ALA A 62 0.47 3.16 -9.18
N LEU A 63 -0.17 2.92 -8.03
CA LEU A 63 -0.41 3.93 -7.00
C LEU A 63 0.89 4.48 -6.42
N GLY A 64 1.77 3.58 -5.97
CA GLY A 64 3.04 3.94 -5.36
C GLY A 64 3.91 4.79 -6.27
N LEU A 65 4.09 4.39 -7.52
CA LEU A 65 4.85 5.15 -8.51
C LEU A 65 4.21 6.52 -8.79
N SER A 66 2.88 6.60 -8.89
CA SER A 66 2.18 7.88 -9.12
C SER A 66 2.33 8.87 -7.95
N ARG A 67 2.52 8.36 -6.72
CA ARG A 67 2.72 9.17 -5.51
C ARG A 67 4.19 9.45 -5.20
N SER A 68 5.12 8.66 -5.73
CA SER A 68 6.55 8.73 -5.39
C SER A 68 7.26 9.98 -5.90
N GLY A 69 6.65 10.73 -6.81
CA GLY A 69 7.30 11.85 -7.52
C GLY A 69 8.23 11.40 -8.66
N LYS A 70 8.29 10.10 -8.97
CA LYS A 70 9.04 9.59 -10.12
C LYS A 70 8.34 9.96 -11.43
N ASN A 71 9.14 10.23 -12.44
CA ASN A 71 8.62 10.43 -13.79
C ASN A 71 8.29 9.06 -14.42
N VAL A 72 7.03 8.63 -14.26
CA VAL A 72 6.55 7.40 -14.89
C VAL A 72 6.32 7.66 -16.38
N PRO A 73 6.98 6.91 -17.29
CA PRO A 73 6.80 7.10 -18.73
C PRO A 73 5.32 7.05 -19.14
N ILE A 74 4.92 7.97 -20.01
CA ILE A 74 3.53 8.04 -20.48
C ILE A 74 3.09 6.73 -21.14
N GLU A 75 3.97 6.08 -21.89
CA GLU A 75 3.72 4.80 -22.53
C GLU A 75 3.41 3.70 -21.49
N ALA A 76 4.14 3.64 -20.39
CA ALA A 76 3.89 2.69 -19.29
C ALA A 76 2.51 2.91 -18.67
N LYS A 77 2.10 4.18 -18.46
CA LYS A 77 0.77 4.53 -17.97
C LYS A 77 -0.33 4.09 -18.97
N LEU A 78 -0.15 4.39 -20.25
CA LEU A 78 -1.11 4.03 -21.29
C LEU A 78 -1.25 2.51 -21.43
N ASN A 79 -0.14 1.77 -21.39
CA ASN A 79 -0.14 0.31 -21.44
C ASN A 79 -0.87 -0.29 -20.23
N TYR A 80 -0.63 0.25 -19.04
CA TYR A 80 -1.35 -0.16 -17.84
C TYR A 80 -2.86 0.09 -17.97
N VAL A 81 -3.27 1.32 -18.33
CA VAL A 81 -4.68 1.69 -18.49
C VAL A 81 -5.35 0.81 -19.55
N LYS A 82 -4.68 0.53 -20.67
CA LYS A 82 -5.17 -0.38 -21.71
C LYS A 82 -5.39 -1.79 -21.16
N SER A 83 -4.41 -2.34 -20.44
CA SER A 83 -4.52 -3.69 -19.88
C SER A 83 -5.68 -3.80 -18.86
N VAL A 84 -5.87 -2.76 -18.03
CA VAL A 84 -6.99 -2.66 -17.09
C VAL A 84 -8.32 -2.57 -17.83
N THR A 85 -8.41 -1.76 -18.88
CA THR A 85 -9.62 -1.64 -19.72
C THR A 85 -10.00 -2.99 -20.32
N GLU A 86 -9.05 -3.69 -20.92
CA GLU A 86 -9.29 -5.04 -21.49
C GLU A 86 -9.73 -6.05 -20.42
N LYS A 87 -9.16 -5.98 -19.22
CA LYS A 87 -9.55 -6.82 -18.08
C LYS A 87 -10.98 -6.53 -17.63
N VAL A 88 -11.34 -5.24 -17.55
CA VAL A 88 -12.71 -4.80 -17.22
C VAL A 88 -13.69 -5.33 -18.25
N GLU A 89 -13.49 -5.10 -19.54
CA GLU A 89 -14.38 -5.56 -20.62
C GLU A 89 -14.58 -7.08 -20.59
N LYS A 90 -13.49 -7.84 -20.37
CA LYS A 90 -13.54 -9.31 -20.36
C LYS A 90 -14.14 -9.90 -19.08
N ARG A 91 -14.03 -9.22 -17.92
CA ARG A 91 -14.25 -9.87 -16.61
C ARG A 91 -15.04 -9.04 -15.60
N ILE A 92 -15.63 -7.92 -15.95
CA ILE A 92 -16.31 -7.00 -14.99
C ILE A 92 -17.32 -7.71 -14.08
N ASN A 93 -18.06 -8.69 -14.60
CA ASN A 93 -19.03 -9.45 -13.82
C ASN A 93 -18.41 -10.36 -12.76
N ARG A 94 -17.10 -10.62 -12.84
CA ARG A 94 -16.35 -11.42 -11.84
C ARG A 94 -15.67 -10.54 -10.80
N PHE A 95 -15.62 -9.22 -10.99
CA PHE A 95 -14.99 -8.32 -10.03
C PHE A 95 -15.72 -8.37 -8.69
N SER A 96 -14.95 -8.46 -7.61
CA SER A 96 -15.42 -8.18 -6.26
C SER A 96 -15.64 -6.67 -6.06
N ALA A 97 -16.21 -6.28 -4.95
CA ALA A 97 -16.30 -4.86 -4.57
C ALA A 97 -14.91 -4.21 -4.48
N THR A 98 -13.96 -4.92 -3.88
CA THR A 98 -12.57 -4.46 -3.73
C THR A 98 -11.86 -4.33 -5.09
N ASP A 99 -12.11 -5.24 -6.04
CA ASP A 99 -11.56 -5.12 -7.39
C ASP A 99 -12.08 -3.86 -8.11
N LEU A 100 -13.40 -3.60 -8.03
CA LEU A 100 -14.00 -2.40 -8.61
C LEU A 100 -13.43 -1.13 -7.97
N ALA A 101 -13.42 -1.08 -6.64
CA ALA A 101 -12.95 0.07 -5.89
C ALA A 101 -11.46 0.36 -6.16
N ARG A 102 -10.61 -0.67 -6.11
CA ARG A 102 -9.18 -0.57 -6.43
C ARG A 102 -8.97 -0.06 -7.85
N THR A 103 -9.69 -0.62 -8.82
CA THR A 103 -9.61 -0.18 -10.22
C THR A 103 -9.99 1.30 -10.35
N ILE A 104 -11.04 1.78 -9.67
CA ILE A 104 -11.42 3.21 -9.66
C ILE A 104 -10.26 4.08 -9.14
N ILE A 105 -9.66 3.71 -8.01
CA ILE A 105 -8.55 4.45 -7.42
C ILE A 105 -7.36 4.49 -8.38
N MET A 106 -7.01 3.35 -8.97
CA MET A 106 -5.86 3.24 -9.86
C MET A 106 -6.04 3.96 -11.20
N MET A 107 -7.24 3.95 -11.78
CA MET A 107 -7.55 4.75 -12.97
C MET A 107 -7.30 6.24 -12.68
N ASN A 108 -7.73 6.75 -11.52
CA ASN A 108 -7.45 8.12 -11.11
C ASN A 108 -5.94 8.38 -10.92
N ALA A 109 -5.21 7.46 -10.31
CA ALA A 109 -3.76 7.55 -10.15
C ALA A 109 -3.02 7.60 -11.49
N MET A 110 -3.53 6.88 -12.49
CA MET A 110 -3.03 6.88 -13.86
C MET A 110 -3.60 8.02 -14.73
N GLN A 111 -4.38 8.93 -14.15
CA GLN A 111 -5.03 10.05 -14.83
C GLN A 111 -6.02 9.61 -15.93
N ALA A 112 -6.68 8.47 -15.71
CA ALA A 112 -7.73 7.96 -16.56
C ALA A 112 -9.10 8.06 -15.87
N ASP A 113 -10.19 8.08 -16.64
CA ASP A 113 -11.54 8.26 -16.13
C ASP A 113 -12.21 6.91 -15.83
N PRO A 114 -12.43 6.52 -14.55
CA PRO A 114 -13.08 5.26 -14.21
C PRO A 114 -14.59 5.24 -14.54
N THR A 115 -15.18 6.37 -14.90
CA THR A 115 -16.59 6.42 -15.34
C THR A 115 -16.76 6.05 -16.82
N LYS A 116 -15.63 5.88 -17.55
CA LYS A 116 -15.58 5.60 -18.98
C LYS A 116 -14.55 4.51 -19.32
N VAL A 117 -14.65 3.35 -18.68
CA VAL A 117 -13.74 2.23 -18.95
C VAL A 117 -14.41 1.26 -19.92
N GLY A 118 -14.05 1.37 -21.20
CA GLY A 118 -14.86 0.78 -22.26
C GLY A 118 -16.30 1.31 -22.17
N GLU A 119 -17.28 0.41 -22.13
CA GLU A 119 -18.71 0.75 -21.99
C GLU A 119 -19.17 0.85 -20.52
N HIS A 120 -18.24 0.87 -19.57
CA HIS A 120 -18.58 0.74 -18.15
C HIS A 120 -18.27 1.99 -17.35
N ASN A 121 -19.25 2.43 -16.54
CA ASN A 121 -19.05 3.34 -15.44
C ASN A 121 -18.78 2.51 -14.16
N LEU A 122 -17.52 2.44 -13.75
CA LEU A 122 -17.14 1.61 -12.60
C LEU A 122 -17.65 2.18 -11.28
N VAL A 123 -17.76 3.52 -11.16
CA VAL A 123 -18.31 4.18 -9.97
C VAL A 123 -19.77 3.80 -9.78
N GLN A 124 -20.57 3.83 -10.87
CA GLN A 124 -21.96 3.38 -10.84
C GLN A 124 -22.06 1.91 -10.46
N LYS A 125 -21.28 1.05 -11.10
CA LYS A 125 -21.27 -0.38 -10.77
C LYS A 125 -20.94 -0.65 -9.31
N LEU A 126 -20.09 0.17 -8.71
CA LEU A 126 -19.70 -0.01 -7.31
C LEU A 126 -20.84 0.38 -6.36
N TYR A 127 -21.49 1.55 -6.55
CA TYR A 127 -22.54 1.96 -5.63
C TYR A 127 -23.84 1.14 -5.78
N GLU A 128 -24.03 0.42 -6.89
CA GLU A 128 -25.13 -0.50 -7.11
C GLU A 128 -24.82 -1.97 -6.75
N SER A 129 -23.56 -2.27 -6.39
CA SER A 129 -23.08 -3.63 -6.26
C SER A 129 -23.65 -4.39 -5.06
N ASP A 130 -24.14 -5.60 -5.27
CA ASP A 130 -24.49 -6.54 -4.21
C ASP A 130 -23.25 -7.18 -3.52
N LYS A 131 -22.08 -7.01 -4.11
CA LYS A 131 -20.83 -7.60 -3.62
C LYS A 131 -20.13 -6.75 -2.56
N VAL A 132 -20.63 -5.54 -2.26
CA VAL A 132 -20.14 -4.71 -1.15
C VAL A 132 -20.73 -5.30 0.14
N ASN A 133 -20.08 -6.31 0.71
CA ASN A 133 -20.61 -7.12 1.81
C ASN A 133 -19.53 -7.58 2.81
N SER A 134 -18.37 -6.96 2.82
CA SER A 134 -17.30 -7.22 3.78
C SER A 134 -16.70 -5.89 4.27
N VAL A 135 -16.01 -5.90 5.39
CA VAL A 135 -15.37 -4.70 5.94
C VAL A 135 -14.42 -4.07 4.93
N THR A 136 -13.58 -4.86 4.26
CA THR A 136 -12.70 -4.35 3.20
C THR A 136 -13.48 -3.86 1.98
N GLY A 137 -14.64 -4.47 1.66
CA GLY A 137 -15.55 -4.00 0.62
C GLY A 137 -16.10 -2.60 0.93
N TYR A 138 -16.55 -2.36 2.15
CA TYR A 138 -17.01 -1.05 2.61
C TYR A 138 -15.88 -0.02 2.60
N THR A 139 -14.72 -0.39 3.14
CA THR A 139 -13.52 0.43 3.23
C THR A 139 -13.09 0.93 1.85
N PHE A 140 -12.84 0.01 0.92
CA PHE A 140 -12.36 0.39 -0.40
C PHE A 140 -13.42 1.07 -1.26
N ALA A 141 -14.71 0.76 -1.09
CA ALA A 141 -15.78 1.51 -1.75
C ALA A 141 -15.82 2.98 -1.29
N LEU A 142 -15.65 3.23 0.02
CA LEU A 142 -15.59 4.58 0.57
C LEU A 142 -14.36 5.34 0.02
N LEU A 143 -13.17 4.74 0.05
CA LEU A 143 -11.95 5.29 -0.53
C LEU A 143 -12.10 5.59 -2.04
N ALA A 144 -12.76 4.69 -2.79
CA ALA A 144 -12.99 4.89 -4.21
C ALA A 144 -13.94 6.07 -4.52
N PHE A 145 -14.97 6.27 -3.70
CA PHE A 145 -15.86 7.43 -3.88
C PHE A 145 -15.16 8.73 -3.50
N ASP A 146 -14.27 8.70 -2.50
CA ASP A 146 -13.58 9.88 -2.02
C ASP A 146 -12.37 10.26 -2.88
N THR A 147 -11.79 9.31 -3.61
CA THR A 147 -10.56 9.52 -4.39
C THR A 147 -10.62 10.75 -5.32
N LYS A 148 -11.80 11.02 -5.90
CA LYS A 148 -12.11 12.21 -6.71
C LYS A 148 -13.40 12.91 -6.27
N LYS A 149 -13.88 12.61 -5.05
CA LYS A 149 -15.15 13.15 -4.52
C LYS A 149 -16.33 12.90 -5.48
N TYR A 150 -16.40 11.68 -6.03
CA TYR A 150 -17.44 11.31 -6.97
C TYR A 150 -18.84 11.58 -6.40
N GLU A 151 -19.72 12.11 -7.23
CA GLU A 151 -21.14 12.19 -6.91
C GLU A 151 -21.75 10.79 -6.89
N VAL A 152 -22.30 10.42 -5.73
CA VAL A 152 -23.00 9.16 -5.52
C VAL A 152 -24.43 9.48 -5.11
N PRO A 153 -25.46 8.97 -5.82
CA PRO A 153 -26.84 9.27 -5.51
C PRO A 153 -27.19 8.88 -4.06
N VAL A 154 -27.92 9.75 -3.37
CA VAL A 154 -28.29 9.55 -1.95
C VAL A 154 -29.11 8.28 -1.75
N ASN A 155 -29.93 7.91 -2.76
CA ASN A 155 -30.76 6.72 -2.74
C ASN A 155 -30.09 5.49 -3.35
N SER A 156 -28.80 5.57 -3.71
CA SER A 156 -28.05 4.38 -4.14
C SER A 156 -27.91 3.38 -2.99
N LYS A 157 -27.75 2.10 -3.33
CA LYS A 157 -27.55 1.04 -2.34
C LYS A 157 -26.41 1.33 -1.40
N TRP A 158 -25.29 1.80 -1.95
CA TRP A 158 -24.11 2.16 -1.22
C TRP A 158 -23.75 3.61 -1.51
N ASN A 159 -24.05 4.48 -0.59
CA ASN A 159 -23.56 5.85 -0.52
C ASN A 159 -22.58 6.01 0.64
N ARG A 160 -21.96 7.18 0.79
CA ARG A 160 -20.97 7.42 1.85
C ARG A 160 -21.51 7.18 3.26
N VAL A 161 -22.73 7.62 3.53
CA VAL A 161 -23.37 7.44 4.85
C VAL A 161 -23.54 5.95 5.15
N ALA A 162 -24.10 5.20 4.19
CA ALA A 162 -24.31 3.76 4.34
C ALA A 162 -22.99 2.98 4.56
N LEU A 163 -21.91 3.38 3.85
CA LEU A 163 -20.61 2.76 4.02
C LEU A 163 -19.97 3.06 5.37
N VAL A 164 -20.01 4.34 5.81
CA VAL A 164 -19.52 4.73 7.14
C VAL A 164 -20.30 4.00 8.22
N ASP A 165 -21.63 3.97 8.15
CA ASP A 165 -22.47 3.27 9.13
C ASP A 165 -22.20 1.76 9.15
N ALA A 166 -21.98 1.13 7.97
CA ALA A 166 -21.60 -0.28 7.89
C ALA A 166 -20.23 -0.56 8.56
N LEU A 167 -19.25 0.34 8.40
CA LEU A 167 -17.97 0.24 9.09
C LEU A 167 -18.12 0.39 10.60
N LEU A 168 -18.85 1.40 11.08
CA LEU A 168 -19.10 1.60 12.50
C LEU A 168 -19.83 0.38 13.12
N ASN A 169 -20.83 -0.14 12.41
CA ASN A 169 -21.57 -1.32 12.83
C ASN A 169 -20.72 -2.60 12.83
N SER A 170 -19.61 -2.65 12.11
CA SER A 170 -18.71 -3.81 12.03
C SER A 170 -17.55 -3.75 13.03
N GLN A 171 -17.37 -2.63 13.78
CA GLN A 171 -16.30 -2.51 14.78
C GLN A 171 -16.48 -3.53 15.91
N HIS A 172 -15.41 -4.22 16.29
CA HIS A 172 -15.36 -5.19 17.36
C HIS A 172 -15.23 -4.53 18.74
N THR A 173 -15.47 -5.32 19.80
CA THR A 173 -15.40 -4.83 21.20
C THR A 173 -13.99 -4.43 21.61
N ASP A 174 -12.94 -5.00 20.99
CA ASP A 174 -11.55 -4.63 21.20
C ASP A 174 -11.16 -3.30 20.50
N GLY A 175 -12.05 -2.72 19.71
CA GLY A 175 -11.88 -1.44 19.01
C GLY A 175 -11.39 -1.55 17.57
N GLY A 176 -10.98 -2.73 17.11
CA GLY A 176 -10.54 -2.95 15.74
C GLY A 176 -11.61 -3.52 14.81
N TRP A 177 -11.19 -3.99 13.66
CA TRP A 177 -12.01 -4.67 12.64
C TRP A 177 -11.31 -5.91 12.13
N THR A 178 -12.11 -6.84 11.59
CA THR A 178 -11.62 -7.95 10.78
C THR A 178 -12.27 -7.95 9.40
N TYR A 179 -11.83 -8.83 8.52
CA TYR A 179 -12.27 -8.89 7.13
C TYR A 179 -13.79 -9.13 7.00
N ASP A 180 -14.33 -10.07 7.76
CA ASP A 180 -15.73 -10.51 7.66
C ASP A 180 -16.64 -9.61 8.50
N SER A 181 -17.56 -8.91 7.83
CA SER A 181 -18.55 -8.02 8.48
C SER A 181 -19.59 -8.78 9.33
N ALA A 182 -19.69 -10.11 9.15
CA ALA A 182 -20.57 -10.97 9.91
C ALA A 182 -19.87 -11.64 11.11
N SER A 183 -18.60 -11.35 11.36
CA SER A 183 -17.87 -11.83 12.52
C SER A 183 -18.51 -11.40 13.83
N SER A 184 -18.39 -12.25 14.85
CA SER A 184 -18.80 -11.86 16.22
C SER A 184 -18.03 -10.62 16.66
N LYS A 185 -18.72 -9.73 17.37
CA LYS A 185 -18.10 -8.51 17.94
C LYS A 185 -16.96 -8.82 18.92
N ASP A 186 -16.95 -9.98 19.52
CA ASP A 186 -15.92 -10.43 20.46
C ASP A 186 -14.80 -11.24 19.80
N SER A 187 -14.81 -11.36 18.46
CA SER A 187 -13.70 -11.95 17.72
C SER A 187 -12.49 -11.00 17.73
N ALA A 188 -11.29 -11.57 17.66
CA ALA A 188 -10.07 -10.79 17.54
C ALA A 188 -10.05 -9.98 16.24
N SER A 189 -9.63 -8.74 16.35
CA SER A 189 -9.46 -7.84 15.19
C SER A 189 -8.13 -8.07 14.49
N SER A 190 -8.03 -7.55 13.26
CA SER A 190 -6.83 -7.55 12.44
C SER A 190 -6.21 -6.16 12.43
N VAL A 191 -4.91 -6.09 12.71
CA VAL A 191 -4.12 -4.85 12.56
C VAL A 191 -4.25 -4.29 11.15
N ASP A 192 -4.12 -5.15 10.14
CA ASP A 192 -4.17 -4.75 8.73
C ASP A 192 -5.51 -4.13 8.36
N VAL A 193 -6.60 -4.83 8.69
CA VAL A 193 -7.96 -4.33 8.38
C VAL A 193 -8.27 -3.07 9.16
N THR A 194 -7.84 -2.98 10.42
CA THR A 194 -8.02 -1.78 11.26
C THR A 194 -7.28 -0.58 10.66
N GLY A 195 -6.05 -0.74 10.19
CA GLY A 195 -5.31 0.31 9.49
C GLY A 195 -5.99 0.77 8.20
N MET A 196 -6.50 -0.17 7.40
CA MET A 196 -7.28 0.15 6.19
C MET A 196 -8.54 0.94 6.51
N VAL A 197 -9.32 0.53 7.54
CA VAL A 197 -10.54 1.23 7.95
C VAL A 197 -10.25 2.64 8.45
N LEU A 198 -9.20 2.83 9.25
CA LEU A 198 -8.77 4.16 9.70
C LEU A 198 -8.52 5.10 8.52
N SER A 199 -7.85 4.61 7.46
CA SER A 199 -7.59 5.43 6.27
C SER A 199 -8.87 5.86 5.53
N ALA A 200 -9.90 5.03 5.54
CA ALA A 200 -11.19 5.34 4.92
C ALA A 200 -12.07 6.26 5.78
N LEU A 201 -11.97 6.14 7.11
CA LEU A 201 -12.73 6.98 8.05
C LEU A 201 -12.08 8.35 8.31
N ALA A 202 -10.82 8.56 7.87
CA ALA A 202 -10.07 9.79 8.10
C ALA A 202 -10.85 11.08 7.71
N PRO A 203 -11.56 11.17 6.55
CA PRO A 203 -12.31 12.36 6.18
C PRO A 203 -13.55 12.61 7.03
N TYR A 204 -13.97 11.65 7.84
CA TYR A 204 -15.25 11.66 8.59
C TYR A 204 -15.08 11.87 10.09
N GLN A 205 -13.87 12.18 10.58
CA GLN A 205 -13.55 12.32 12.01
C GLN A 205 -14.27 13.51 12.69
N GLU A 206 -14.97 14.37 11.93
CA GLU A 206 -15.86 15.40 12.49
C GLU A 206 -17.21 14.83 12.98
N ARG A 207 -17.61 13.62 12.57
CA ARG A 207 -18.75 12.92 13.13
C ARG A 207 -18.34 12.33 14.48
N GLU A 208 -19.09 12.60 15.53
CA GLU A 208 -18.74 12.18 16.91
C GLU A 208 -18.68 10.64 17.05
N ASP A 209 -19.56 9.90 16.38
CA ASP A 209 -19.55 8.44 16.37
C ASP A 209 -18.32 7.87 15.63
N VAL A 210 -17.90 8.49 14.52
CA VAL A 210 -16.68 8.14 13.81
C VAL A 210 -15.45 8.44 14.66
N LYS A 211 -15.40 9.62 15.29
CA LYS A 211 -14.33 10.02 16.19
C LYS A 211 -14.15 8.99 17.31
N THR A 212 -15.24 8.62 17.98
CA THR A 212 -15.23 7.58 19.03
C THR A 212 -14.71 6.23 18.50
N ALA A 213 -15.12 5.84 17.29
CA ALA A 213 -14.66 4.59 16.68
C ALA A 213 -13.16 4.64 16.33
N VAL A 214 -12.68 5.77 15.80
CA VAL A 214 -11.26 6.01 15.51
C VAL A 214 -10.41 5.97 16.79
N GLU A 215 -10.84 6.63 17.87
CA GLU A 215 -10.15 6.60 19.17
C GLU A 215 -9.99 5.15 19.70
N LYS A 216 -11.02 4.33 19.61
CA LYS A 216 -10.96 2.90 19.98
C LYS A 216 -9.99 2.12 19.10
N ALA A 217 -10.01 2.39 17.79
CA ALA A 217 -9.11 1.72 16.85
C ALA A 217 -7.64 2.09 17.06
N VAL A 218 -7.35 3.34 17.38
CA VAL A 218 -6.02 3.79 17.77
C VAL A 218 -5.56 3.09 19.04
N ALA A 219 -6.42 3.02 20.06
CA ALA A 219 -6.13 2.30 21.30
C ALA A 219 -5.85 0.81 21.04
N TYR A 220 -6.63 0.18 20.16
CA TYR A 220 -6.38 -1.21 19.72
C TYR A 220 -5.00 -1.33 19.06
N LEU A 221 -4.67 -0.50 18.06
CA LEU A 221 -3.36 -0.56 17.40
C LEU A 221 -2.21 -0.31 18.38
N TYR A 222 -2.37 0.62 19.33
CA TYR A 222 -1.34 0.87 20.34
C TYR A 222 -1.13 -0.31 21.29
N LYS A 223 -2.17 -1.09 21.58
CA LYS A 223 -2.08 -2.32 22.36
C LYS A 223 -1.35 -3.42 21.59
N GLU A 224 -1.62 -3.54 20.30
CA GLU A 224 -1.01 -4.56 19.43
C GLU A 224 0.42 -4.21 18.97
N GLN A 225 0.86 -2.95 19.15
CA GLN A 225 2.19 -2.52 18.77
C GLN A 225 3.25 -3.16 19.66
N LEU A 226 4.22 -3.86 19.06
CA LEU A 226 5.34 -4.50 19.73
C LEU A 226 6.35 -3.46 20.27
N GLU A 227 7.20 -3.88 21.20
CA GLU A 227 8.23 -3.00 21.80
C GLU A 227 9.18 -2.41 20.75
N ASN A 228 9.50 -3.14 19.70
CA ASN A 228 10.33 -2.66 18.57
C ASN A 228 9.58 -1.77 17.58
N GLY A 229 8.29 -1.47 17.81
CA GLY A 229 7.43 -0.69 16.94
C GLY A 229 6.70 -1.50 15.87
N GLY A 230 7.01 -2.78 15.75
CA GLY A 230 6.40 -3.71 14.80
C GLY A 230 4.95 -4.06 15.12
N PHE A 231 4.34 -4.82 14.21
CA PHE A 231 2.99 -5.39 14.35
C PHE A 231 2.98 -6.82 13.84
N SER A 232 2.06 -7.61 14.38
CA SER A 232 1.91 -9.02 14.03
C SER A 232 0.54 -9.31 13.43
N ALA A 233 0.51 -10.28 12.50
CA ALA A 233 -0.71 -10.97 12.09
C ALA A 233 -0.52 -12.47 12.33
N ASP A 234 -1.54 -13.15 12.86
CA ASP A 234 -1.50 -14.57 13.18
C ASP A 234 -0.27 -15.00 14.01
N GLY A 235 0.18 -14.11 14.91
CA GLY A 235 1.32 -14.34 15.78
C GLY A 235 2.69 -14.16 15.11
N GLN A 236 2.75 -13.69 13.86
CA GLN A 236 3.98 -13.41 13.14
C GLN A 236 4.16 -11.91 12.89
N GLU A 237 5.25 -11.34 13.43
CA GLU A 237 5.65 -9.98 13.09
C GLU A 237 5.98 -9.92 11.58
N ASN A 238 5.41 -8.92 10.89
CA ASN A 238 5.61 -8.78 9.46
C ASN A 238 5.44 -7.33 8.98
N SER A 239 6.12 -6.99 7.90
CA SER A 239 6.16 -5.63 7.35
C SER A 239 4.81 -5.16 6.79
N ASN A 240 3.92 -6.07 6.36
CA ASN A 240 2.61 -5.71 5.82
C ASN A 240 1.70 -5.14 6.91
N SER A 241 1.66 -5.78 8.08
CA SER A 241 0.88 -5.30 9.22
C SER A 241 1.42 -3.95 9.74
N VAL A 242 2.76 -3.79 9.77
CA VAL A 242 3.40 -2.51 10.08
C VAL A 242 2.98 -1.43 9.07
N ALA A 243 3.02 -1.74 7.79
CA ALA A 243 2.67 -0.79 6.73
C ALA A 243 1.20 -0.34 6.83
N GLN A 244 0.25 -1.27 7.04
CA GLN A 244 -1.15 -0.91 7.17
C GLN A 244 -1.44 -0.09 8.43
N ALA A 245 -0.79 -0.40 9.55
CA ALA A 245 -0.89 0.41 10.76
C ALA A 245 -0.37 1.84 10.54
N ILE A 246 0.78 2.00 9.86
CA ILE A 246 1.33 3.32 9.51
C ILE A 246 0.35 4.10 8.63
N ILE A 247 -0.20 3.49 7.55
CA ILE A 247 -1.14 4.16 6.64
C ILE A 247 -2.35 4.69 7.40
N GLY A 248 -2.94 3.86 8.28
CA GLY A 248 -4.11 4.25 9.06
C GLY A 248 -3.80 5.33 10.09
N LEU A 249 -2.78 5.11 10.93
CA LEU A 249 -2.39 6.02 12.01
C LEU A 249 -1.94 7.39 11.48
N SER A 250 -1.28 7.45 10.33
CA SER A 250 -0.80 8.70 9.73
C SER A 250 -1.91 9.70 9.41
N LEU A 251 -3.16 9.23 9.28
CA LEU A 251 -4.33 10.07 8.95
C LEU A 251 -5.20 10.40 10.17
N VAL A 252 -4.82 9.93 11.36
CA VAL A 252 -5.54 10.22 12.59
C VAL A 252 -5.03 11.53 13.19
N LYS A 253 -5.96 12.40 13.61
CA LYS A 253 -5.62 13.61 14.36
C LYS A 253 -5.04 13.24 15.73
N ASP A 254 -4.04 13.99 16.17
CA ASP A 254 -3.40 13.85 17.50
C ASP A 254 -2.80 12.45 17.78
N VAL A 255 -2.35 11.73 16.73
CA VAL A 255 -1.65 10.45 16.86
C VAL A 255 -0.35 10.61 17.66
N ASP A 256 -0.02 9.62 18.51
CA ASP A 256 1.27 9.59 19.22
C ASP A 256 2.42 9.45 18.21
N GLN A 257 3.15 10.56 18.03
CA GLN A 257 4.24 10.65 17.06
C GLN A 257 5.39 9.70 17.38
N ASN A 258 5.68 9.43 18.66
CA ASN A 258 6.73 8.48 19.04
C ASN A 258 6.37 7.06 18.59
N ARG A 259 5.12 6.65 18.77
CA ARG A 259 4.63 5.34 18.33
C ARG A 259 4.62 5.23 16.81
N LEU A 260 4.18 6.27 16.12
CA LEU A 260 4.20 6.30 14.66
C LEU A 260 5.63 6.24 14.10
N HIS A 261 6.55 7.05 14.60
CA HIS A 261 7.96 7.02 14.21
C HIS A 261 8.63 5.68 14.52
N LYS A 262 8.27 5.04 15.63
CA LYS A 262 8.77 3.71 15.99
C LYS A 262 8.31 2.64 15.00
N ALA A 263 7.05 2.70 14.55
CA ALA A 263 6.54 1.83 13.50
C ALA A 263 7.28 2.05 12.16
N VAL A 264 7.53 3.30 11.78
CA VAL A 264 8.30 3.62 10.57
C VAL A 264 9.74 3.13 10.67
N GLN A 265 10.39 3.29 11.82
CA GLN A 265 11.74 2.77 12.05
C GLN A 265 11.77 1.24 11.92
N ASN A 266 10.79 0.55 12.49
CA ASN A 266 10.63 -0.90 12.34
C ASN A 266 10.43 -1.27 10.86
N LEU A 267 9.52 -0.60 10.13
CA LEU A 267 9.30 -0.85 8.70
C LEU A 267 10.57 -0.71 7.88
N LEU A 268 11.37 0.34 8.12
CA LEU A 268 12.62 0.59 7.42
C LEU A 268 13.66 -0.52 7.63
N SER A 269 13.59 -1.27 8.73
CA SER A 269 14.48 -2.41 8.99
C SER A 269 14.25 -3.60 8.06
N TYR A 270 13.11 -3.64 7.36
CA TYR A 270 12.80 -4.66 6.37
C TYR A 270 13.33 -4.35 4.97
N GLN A 271 13.82 -3.11 4.75
CA GLN A 271 14.32 -2.72 3.42
C GLN A 271 15.65 -3.40 3.09
N LEU A 272 15.72 -4.00 1.91
CA LEU A 272 16.93 -4.59 1.35
C LEU A 272 17.75 -3.53 0.58
N PRO A 273 19.04 -3.77 0.36
CA PRO A 273 19.89 -2.83 -0.41
C PRO A 273 19.39 -2.52 -1.82
N ASN A 274 18.66 -3.44 -2.45
CA ASN A 274 18.08 -3.28 -3.78
C ASN A 274 16.76 -2.48 -3.80
N GLY A 275 16.28 -2.02 -2.63
CA GLY A 275 15.05 -1.24 -2.49
C GLY A 275 13.76 -2.05 -2.26
N GLU A 276 13.82 -3.39 -2.34
CA GLU A 276 12.70 -4.25 -1.98
C GLU A 276 12.53 -4.34 -0.46
N PHE A 277 11.35 -4.75 0.00
CA PHE A 277 11.07 -5.04 1.41
C PHE A 277 10.81 -6.52 1.62
N LYS A 278 11.37 -7.06 2.70
CA LYS A 278 11.07 -8.40 3.20
C LYS A 278 9.66 -8.43 3.77
N TRP A 279 9.02 -9.60 3.74
CA TRP A 279 7.77 -9.80 4.46
C TRP A 279 8.02 -10.09 5.95
N LEU A 280 8.84 -11.12 6.25
CA LEU A 280 9.22 -11.47 7.63
C LEU A 280 10.64 -10.97 7.95
N PRO A 281 10.95 -10.72 9.24
CA PRO A 281 12.31 -10.34 9.65
C PRO A 281 13.37 -11.35 9.22
N SER A 282 13.03 -12.65 9.20
CA SER A 282 13.94 -13.76 8.85
C SER A 282 14.18 -13.93 7.36
N ASP A 283 13.36 -13.30 6.50
CA ASP A 283 13.47 -13.46 5.04
C ASP A 283 14.79 -12.89 4.53
N GLN A 284 15.33 -13.52 3.49
CA GLN A 284 16.56 -13.07 2.83
C GLN A 284 16.25 -12.30 1.53
N ASN A 285 15.06 -12.48 0.97
CA ASN A 285 14.62 -11.88 -0.27
C ASN A 285 13.45 -10.94 -0.04
N GLY A 286 13.27 -10.00 -0.95
CA GLY A 286 12.10 -9.14 -0.98
C GLY A 286 10.83 -9.88 -1.38
N SER A 287 9.70 -9.32 -0.98
CA SER A 287 8.37 -9.74 -1.38
C SER A 287 7.71 -8.58 -2.14
N GLY A 288 7.13 -8.85 -3.30
CA GLY A 288 6.44 -7.83 -4.10
C GLY A 288 5.36 -7.13 -3.27
N MET A 289 4.51 -7.88 -2.58
CA MET A 289 3.44 -7.33 -1.72
C MET A 289 4.02 -6.49 -0.57
N ALA A 290 5.07 -6.96 0.11
CA ALA A 290 5.70 -6.22 1.19
C ALA A 290 6.32 -4.91 0.68
N THR A 291 6.94 -4.94 -0.49
CA THR A 291 7.54 -3.78 -1.14
C THR A 291 6.49 -2.74 -1.54
N GLU A 292 5.36 -3.17 -2.12
CA GLU A 292 4.24 -2.31 -2.45
C GLU A 292 3.65 -1.62 -1.23
N GLN A 293 3.33 -2.38 -0.19
CA GLN A 293 2.71 -1.84 1.02
C GLN A 293 3.66 -0.93 1.79
N ALA A 294 4.95 -1.28 1.86
CA ALA A 294 5.95 -0.44 2.50
C ALA A 294 6.12 0.90 1.78
N LEU A 295 6.16 0.91 0.44
CA LEU A 295 6.21 2.16 -0.31
C LEU A 295 5.00 3.04 0.00
N LEU A 296 3.80 2.48 -0.01
CA LEU A 296 2.57 3.23 0.29
C LEU A 296 2.56 3.78 1.72
N ALA A 297 3.04 3.01 2.70
CA ALA A 297 3.15 3.44 4.09
C ALA A 297 4.14 4.60 4.26
N LEU A 298 5.32 4.52 3.62
CA LEU A 298 6.31 5.59 3.66
C LEU A 298 5.83 6.87 2.96
N LEU A 299 5.10 6.72 1.85
CA LEU A 299 4.48 7.83 1.15
C LEU A 299 3.39 8.50 2.00
N GLN A 300 2.56 7.71 2.69
CA GLN A 300 1.55 8.23 3.60
C GLN A 300 2.17 8.92 4.81
N PHE A 301 3.19 8.33 5.41
CA PHE A 301 3.90 8.94 6.53
C PHE A 301 4.56 10.28 6.15
N LYS A 302 4.99 10.43 4.90
CA LYS A 302 5.57 11.68 4.39
C LYS A 302 4.53 12.79 4.25
N ASP A 303 3.25 12.46 4.05
CA ASP A 303 2.14 13.40 3.93
C ASP A 303 1.03 13.00 4.91
N LEU A 304 1.07 13.59 6.11
CA LEU A 304 0.11 13.32 7.18
C LEU A 304 -1.24 14.04 7.00
N GLU A 305 -1.30 14.99 6.06
CA GLU A 305 -2.50 15.81 5.84
C GLU A 305 -3.40 15.22 4.77
N LYS A 306 -2.79 14.50 3.81
CA LYS A 306 -3.50 14.02 2.63
C LYS A 306 -3.35 12.52 2.44
N SER A 307 -4.49 11.84 2.28
CA SER A 307 -4.49 10.41 1.96
C SER A 307 -3.79 10.12 0.63
N ILE A 308 -2.97 9.06 0.59
CA ILE A 308 -2.39 8.53 -0.65
C ILE A 308 -3.47 8.18 -1.70
N TYR A 309 -4.70 7.94 -1.25
CA TYR A 309 -5.84 7.62 -2.12
C TYR A 309 -6.57 8.87 -2.66
N ASP A 310 -6.29 10.08 -2.16
CA ASP A 310 -6.96 11.32 -2.58
C ASP A 310 -6.34 11.90 -3.86
N TRP A 311 -7.03 11.78 -4.98
CA TRP A 311 -6.69 12.34 -6.28
C TRP A 311 -7.58 13.53 -6.67
N SER A 312 -8.31 14.12 -5.74
CA SER A 312 -9.31 15.18 -6.01
C SER A 312 -8.72 16.41 -6.72
N ASN A 313 -7.43 16.73 -6.47
CA ASN A 313 -6.75 17.89 -7.03
C ASN A 313 -5.97 17.59 -8.32
N VAL A 314 -6.04 16.35 -8.84
CA VAL A 314 -5.32 15.97 -10.06
C VAL A 314 -6.29 15.99 -11.23
N SER A 315 -6.05 16.84 -12.22
CA SER A 315 -6.83 16.86 -13.46
C SER A 315 -6.58 15.59 -14.26
N VAL A 316 -7.64 15.00 -14.82
CA VAL A 316 -7.52 14.00 -15.88
C VAL A 316 -7.21 14.77 -17.17
N PRO A 317 -6.09 14.53 -17.86
CA PRO A 317 -5.87 15.12 -19.16
C PRO A 317 -7.00 14.65 -20.09
N GLU A 318 -7.53 15.56 -20.92
CA GLU A 318 -8.42 15.15 -22.03
C GLU A 318 -7.59 14.36 -23.06
N ILE A 319 -7.44 13.05 -22.84
CA ILE A 319 -6.74 12.16 -23.78
C ILE A 319 -7.65 11.78 -24.97
N ASP A 320 -8.92 12.22 -25.00
CA ASP A 320 -9.92 11.87 -26.00
C ASP A 320 -9.83 12.66 -27.33
N LYS A 321 -8.79 13.45 -27.56
CA LYS A 321 -8.53 13.93 -28.91
C LYS A 321 -7.51 13.02 -29.56
N LYS A 322 -7.98 12.06 -30.40
CA LYS A 322 -7.14 11.45 -31.44
C LYS A 322 -6.25 12.55 -32.01
N PRO A 323 -4.92 12.37 -32.09
CA PRO A 323 -4.11 13.31 -32.84
C PRO A 323 -4.70 13.34 -34.23
N ASN A 324 -5.24 14.49 -34.62
CA ASN A 324 -5.56 14.78 -36.03
C ASN A 324 -4.24 14.62 -36.77
N VAL A 325 -4.12 13.54 -37.49
CA VAL A 325 -3.05 13.37 -38.48
C VAL A 325 -3.46 14.24 -39.68
N ASP A 326 -3.37 15.53 -39.47
CA ASP A 326 -3.26 16.47 -40.60
C ASP A 326 -1.78 16.91 -40.63
N SER A 327 -1.09 16.25 -41.55
CA SER A 327 0.16 16.71 -42.12
C SER A 327 0.02 18.18 -42.51
N GLU A 328 0.82 19.06 -41.94
CA GLU A 328 1.62 20.05 -42.63
C GLU A 328 2.17 21.11 -41.66
N ASN A 329 3.47 21.32 -41.81
CA ASN A 329 4.23 22.54 -41.36
C ASN A 329 4.55 22.68 -39.85
N VAL A 330 5.56 21.94 -39.43
CA VAL A 330 6.42 22.41 -38.36
C VAL A 330 7.56 23.21 -39.00
N VAL A 331 7.41 24.53 -39.01
CA VAL A 331 8.53 25.46 -39.23
C VAL A 331 9.36 25.44 -37.94
N VAL A 332 10.53 24.83 -38.03
CA VAL A 332 11.54 24.91 -36.97
C VAL A 332 12.21 26.26 -37.12
N GLU A 333 11.87 27.26 -36.32
CA GLU A 333 12.69 28.44 -36.09
C GLU A 333 13.99 28.02 -35.39
N LYS A 334 15.09 28.04 -36.15
CA LYS A 334 16.44 27.96 -35.60
C LYS A 334 16.82 29.34 -35.08
N GLU A 335 16.96 29.48 -33.78
CA GLU A 335 17.76 30.55 -33.19
C GLU A 335 19.22 30.36 -33.59
N VAL A 336 19.72 31.34 -34.37
CA VAL A 336 21.12 31.49 -34.76
C VAL A 336 21.83 32.25 -33.63
N THR A 337 22.73 31.60 -32.94
CA THR A 337 23.82 32.29 -32.21
C THR A 337 25.10 32.10 -32.97
N GLU A 338 25.53 33.24 -33.58
CA GLU A 338 26.85 33.40 -34.20
C GLU A 338 27.96 33.36 -33.11
N GLN A 339 29.03 32.60 -33.39
CA GLN A 339 30.44 33.03 -33.16
C GLN A 339 31.42 32.18 -33.98
N PRO A 340 32.68 32.66 -34.26
CA PRO A 340 33.17 32.80 -35.64
C PRO A 340 34.22 31.72 -36.06
N GLU A 341 34.50 31.82 -37.36
CA GLU A 341 35.38 31.03 -38.18
C GLU A 341 36.81 30.85 -37.64
N GLU A 342 37.36 29.63 -37.80
CA GLU A 342 38.73 29.43 -38.23
C GLU A 342 38.82 28.30 -39.25
N GLN A 343 39.39 28.69 -40.40
CA GLN A 343 39.65 27.90 -41.59
C GLN A 343 40.72 26.84 -41.36
N LYS A 344 40.55 25.65 -41.94
CA LYS A 344 41.60 25.01 -42.77
C LYS A 344 41.07 23.88 -43.66
N GLN A 345 41.50 24.03 -44.88
CA GLN A 345 41.28 23.32 -46.11
C GLN A 345 41.77 21.86 -46.13
N VAL A 346 41.11 21.12 -47.09
CA VAL A 346 41.69 20.19 -48.10
C VAL A 346 41.92 18.75 -47.58
N GLN A 347 41.36 17.73 -48.15
CA GLN A 347 41.40 17.16 -49.50
C GLN A 347 40.41 16.01 -49.68
N GLN A 348 39.90 15.96 -50.91
CA GLN A 348 39.18 14.92 -51.59
C GLN A 348 39.99 13.66 -51.73
N GLU A 349 39.40 12.46 -51.64
CA GLU A 349 39.58 11.43 -52.67
C GLU A 349 38.47 10.35 -52.57
N THR A 350 38.06 10.04 -53.77
CA THR A 350 37.06 9.04 -54.21
C THR A 350 37.58 7.61 -54.20
N LYS A 351 36.72 6.61 -54.01
CA LYS A 351 36.39 5.56 -54.97
C LYS A 351 35.56 4.44 -54.35
N ASP A 352 34.51 4.16 -55.11
CA ASP A 352 33.82 2.94 -55.41
C ASP A 352 34.51 1.61 -55.01
N ASP A 353 33.73 0.64 -54.51
CA ASP A 353 33.46 -0.57 -55.29
C ASP A 353 32.33 -1.43 -54.63
N ASN A 354 31.48 -1.85 -55.55
CA ASN A 354 30.46 -2.88 -55.43
C ASN A 354 30.99 -4.21 -54.90
N LEU A 355 30.19 -4.95 -54.15
CA LEU A 355 29.96 -6.36 -54.49
C LEU A 355 28.56 -6.83 -54.05
N LYS A 356 27.90 -7.41 -55.00
CA LYS A 356 26.61 -8.06 -55.00
C LYS A 356 26.67 -9.46 -54.45
N VAL A 357 25.44 -9.90 -53.91
CA VAL A 357 24.82 -11.22 -54.21
C VAL A 357 25.31 -12.37 -53.27
N VAL A 358 24.46 -13.22 -52.72
CA VAL A 358 23.45 -14.12 -53.29
C VAL A 358 22.54 -14.63 -52.17
N VAL A 359 21.25 -14.66 -52.50
CA VAL A 359 20.20 -15.44 -51.81
C VAL A 359 20.32 -16.88 -52.22
N ASP A 360 20.18 -17.83 -51.31
CA ASP A 360 19.67 -19.14 -51.64
C ASP A 360 18.76 -19.70 -50.55
N ASN A 361 17.58 -20.02 -51.02
CA ASN A 361 16.54 -20.81 -50.37
C ASN A 361 16.82 -22.30 -50.60
N GLU A 362 16.55 -23.18 -49.65
CA GLU A 362 15.53 -24.21 -49.70
C GLU A 362 15.79 -25.37 -48.70
N PRO A 363 14.83 -26.23 -48.40
CA PRO A 363 14.63 -26.88 -47.12
C PRO A 363 15.01 -28.37 -47.13
N VAL A 364 15.34 -28.96 -45.98
CA VAL A 364 15.45 -30.41 -45.85
C VAL A 364 14.61 -30.95 -44.68
N LYS A 365 13.79 -31.92 -45.09
CA LYS A 365 12.87 -32.74 -44.31
C LYS A 365 13.52 -33.68 -43.28
N SER A 366 12.82 -33.83 -42.19
CA SER A 366 12.58 -35.01 -41.33
C SER A 366 13.51 -36.22 -41.36
N LYS A 367 13.87 -36.71 -40.16
CA LYS A 367 13.70 -38.13 -39.78
C LYS A 367 13.68 -38.35 -38.26
N LYS A 368 12.72 -39.17 -37.81
CA LYS A 368 12.52 -39.74 -36.48
C LYS A 368 13.59 -40.76 -36.14
N SER A 369 13.91 -40.91 -34.87
CA SER A 369 14.19 -42.10 -34.06
C SER A 369 15.01 -41.66 -32.84
N GLY A 370 14.73 -41.86 -31.56
CA GLY A 370 14.24 -42.99 -30.83
C GLY A 370 15.20 -43.22 -29.67
N ASN A 371 14.69 -43.20 -28.46
CA ASN A 371 15.24 -43.79 -27.22
C ASN A 371 16.36 -43.11 -26.40
N GLY A 372 16.04 -42.72 -25.17
CA GLY A 372 16.68 -43.36 -24.00
C GLY A 372 17.37 -42.39 -23.04
N SER A 373 16.77 -42.20 -21.87
CA SER A 373 17.37 -42.08 -20.53
C SER A 373 17.95 -40.75 -20.04
N THR A 374 17.21 -40.23 -19.01
CA THR A 374 17.65 -39.69 -17.71
C THR A 374 18.45 -38.40 -17.61
N LEU A 375 17.71 -37.32 -17.24
CA LEU A 375 17.85 -36.28 -16.20
C LEU A 375 19.25 -35.70 -15.85
N PRO A 376 19.35 -34.41 -15.40
CA PRO A 376 18.38 -33.60 -14.70
C PRO A 376 18.08 -32.23 -15.33
N LYS A 377 16.86 -31.78 -15.07
CA LYS A 377 16.33 -30.45 -15.42
C LYS A 377 16.75 -29.41 -14.38
N THR A 378 17.40 -28.35 -14.81
CA THR A 378 17.25 -27.04 -14.20
C THR A 378 16.31 -26.25 -15.12
N GLY A 379 15.05 -26.22 -14.76
CA GLY A 379 14.02 -25.47 -15.48
C GLY A 379 13.87 -24.09 -14.88
N ALA A 380 14.25 -23.08 -15.62
CA ALA A 380 13.69 -21.75 -15.45
C ALA A 380 12.22 -21.82 -15.89
N SER A 381 11.28 -21.70 -14.96
CA SER A 381 9.87 -21.58 -15.26
C SER A 381 9.56 -20.13 -15.58
N SER A 382 9.28 -19.85 -16.84
CA SER A 382 8.57 -18.65 -17.26
C SER A 382 7.16 -18.69 -16.64
N HIS A 383 6.94 -17.90 -15.59
CA HIS A 383 5.60 -17.68 -15.06
C HIS A 383 4.88 -16.69 -15.98
N SER A 384 3.80 -17.14 -16.57
CA SER A 384 2.92 -16.29 -17.34
C SER A 384 2.21 -15.31 -16.39
N ALA A 385 2.28 -14.03 -16.68
CA ALA A 385 1.72 -12.89 -15.93
C ALA A 385 0.19 -12.93 -15.69
N ALA A 386 -0.49 -14.05 -15.98
CA ALA A 386 -1.95 -14.14 -15.91
C ALA A 386 -2.51 -14.61 -14.55
N THR A 387 -1.66 -15.02 -13.59
CA THR A 387 -2.14 -15.69 -12.37
C THR A 387 -2.00 -14.87 -11.08
N GLU A 388 -1.26 -13.76 -11.07
CA GLU A 388 -0.95 -13.03 -9.83
C GLU A 388 -1.89 -11.87 -9.47
N VAL A 389 -2.74 -11.43 -10.36
CA VAL A 389 -3.63 -10.27 -10.14
C VAL A 389 -4.79 -10.54 -9.16
N GLY A 390 -4.99 -11.79 -8.77
CA GLY A 390 -6.01 -12.21 -7.80
C GLY A 390 -5.51 -12.42 -6.36
N MET A 391 -4.20 -12.48 -6.13
CA MET A 391 -3.65 -12.98 -4.86
C MET A 391 -3.49 -11.95 -3.73
N GLY A 392 -3.47 -10.66 -4.02
CA GLY A 392 -3.28 -9.63 -2.98
C GLY A 392 -4.40 -9.56 -1.92
N VAL A 393 -5.61 -10.01 -2.27
CA VAL A 393 -6.74 -10.13 -1.32
C VAL A 393 -7.00 -11.60 -0.96
N LEU A 394 -6.57 -12.54 -1.81
CA LEU A 394 -6.77 -13.97 -1.60
C LEU A 394 -5.81 -14.60 -0.58
N CYS A 395 -4.64 -14.01 -0.31
CA CYS A 395 -3.73 -14.53 0.72
C CYS A 395 -4.30 -14.38 2.13
N ILE A 396 -5.06 -13.32 2.41
CA ILE A 396 -5.77 -13.15 3.69
C ILE A 396 -6.94 -14.15 3.79
N ALA A 397 -7.65 -14.40 2.68
CA ALA A 397 -8.75 -15.35 2.64
C ALA A 397 -8.28 -16.81 2.60
N SER A 398 -7.12 -17.11 1.99
CA SER A 398 -6.60 -18.48 1.85
C SER A 398 -6.03 -19.02 3.16
N ALA A 399 -5.40 -18.18 4.00
CA ALA A 399 -4.96 -18.55 5.33
C ALA A 399 -6.15 -18.92 6.22
N TYR A 400 -7.27 -18.17 6.11
CA TYR A 400 -8.50 -18.44 6.85
C TYR A 400 -9.20 -19.75 6.42
N VAL A 401 -9.22 -20.07 5.11
CA VAL A 401 -9.83 -21.32 4.60
C VAL A 401 -8.98 -22.55 4.92
N LEU A 402 -7.66 -22.44 4.91
CA LEU A 402 -6.74 -23.53 5.28
C LEU A 402 -6.77 -23.79 6.80
N TRP A 403 -6.94 -22.75 7.61
CA TRP A 403 -7.11 -22.88 9.06
C TRP A 403 -8.42 -23.61 9.41
N ARG A 404 -9.57 -23.27 8.78
CA ARG A 404 -10.84 -23.98 8.99
C ARG A 404 -10.78 -25.46 8.62
N ARG A 405 -9.95 -25.87 7.65
CA ARG A 405 -9.78 -27.28 7.26
C ARG A 405 -8.89 -28.09 8.21
N LYS A 406 -8.08 -27.43 9.05
CA LYS A 406 -7.25 -28.07 10.08
C LYS A 406 -7.95 -28.16 11.46
N ALA A 407 -9.01 -27.38 11.68
CA ALA A 407 -9.76 -27.34 12.94
C ALA A 407 -11.07 -28.19 12.90
N ALA A 408 -11.36 -28.86 11.78
CA ALA A 408 -12.40 -29.89 11.63
C ALA A 408 -11.76 -31.25 11.35
#